data_f69b0a34e7697723ad952b08e21cc442
#
_entry.id   f69b0a34e7697723ad952b08e21cc442
#
_cell.length_a   1.000
_cell.length_b   1.000
_cell.length_c   1.000
_cell.angle_alpha   90.00
_cell.angle_beta   90.00
_cell.angle_gamma   90.00
#
_symmetry.space_group_name_H-M   'P 1'
#
loop_
_entity.id
_entity.type
_entity.pdbx_description
1 polymer ?
#
loop_
_entity_poly.entity_id
_entity_poly.type
_entity_poly.pdbx_seq_one_letter_code
_entity_poly.pdbx_strand_id
1 'polypeptide(L)'
;MLPVRWMSPESLSDGVFTNQSDVWSFGVLLWEILTLGAKPYPAKSNWEVLQYVRAGGRLERPSGAPERLHVIMSSCWCHVPDDRPSFKMCVQEIECLVESGNGASDMSDGYIRYDG
;
A
#
# COMPACT_ATOMS: atom_id res chain seq x y z
N MET A 1 -16.67 15.25 3.47
CA MET A 1 -16.21 14.61 2.24
C MET A 1 -15.33 13.41 2.57
N LEU A 2 -15.56 12.28 1.90
CA LEU A 2 -14.84 11.05 2.20
C LEU A 2 -13.64 10.87 1.28
N PRO A 3 -12.51 10.36 1.80
CA PRO A 3 -11.33 10.08 0.98
C PRO A 3 -11.49 8.76 0.21
N VAL A 4 -12.42 8.76 -0.74
CA VAL A 4 -12.84 7.55 -1.47
C VAL A 4 -11.66 6.76 -2.05
N ARG A 5 -10.65 7.49 -2.57
CA ARG A 5 -9.53 6.83 -3.27
C ARG A 5 -8.61 6.07 -2.33
N TRP A 6 -8.74 6.26 -1.03
CA TRP A 6 -7.93 5.58 -0.01
C TRP A 6 -8.73 4.55 0.78
N MET A 7 -10.01 4.38 0.46
CA MET A 7 -10.90 3.56 1.27
C MET A 7 -11.03 2.15 0.73
N SER A 8 -11.16 1.21 1.66
CA SER A 8 -11.36 -0.20 1.33
C SER A 8 -12.77 -0.46 0.82
N PRO A 9 -13.00 -1.62 0.15
CA PRO A 9 -14.34 -1.95 -0.33
C PRO A 9 -15.41 -1.96 0.78
N GLU A 10 -15.10 -2.54 1.94
CA GLU A 10 -16.09 -2.61 3.03
C GLU A 10 -16.37 -1.22 3.60
N SER A 11 -15.37 -0.34 3.62
CA SER A 11 -15.60 1.04 4.07
C SER A 11 -16.49 1.78 3.08
N LEU A 12 -16.24 1.59 1.80
CA LEU A 12 -17.05 2.23 0.76
C LEU A 12 -18.47 1.71 0.73
N SER A 13 -18.67 0.39 0.91
CA SER A 13 -19.99 -0.22 0.80
C SER A 13 -20.80 -0.09 2.08
N ASP A 14 -20.18 -0.35 3.23
CA ASP A 14 -20.89 -0.52 4.49
C ASP A 14 -20.48 0.44 5.58
N GLY A 15 -19.54 1.32 5.30
CA GLY A 15 -19.05 2.27 6.31
C GLY A 15 -18.31 1.60 7.46
N VAL A 16 -17.75 0.43 7.21
CA VAL A 16 -17.02 -0.33 8.22
C VAL A 16 -15.56 0.10 8.23
N PHE A 17 -15.05 0.49 9.40
CA PHE A 17 -13.68 0.95 9.56
C PHE A 17 -13.01 0.14 10.67
N THR A 18 -11.95 -0.58 10.32
CA THR A 18 -11.23 -1.45 11.24
C THR A 18 -9.74 -1.31 10.99
N ASN A 19 -8.93 -2.01 11.79
CA ASN A 19 -7.49 -2.08 11.52
C ASN A 19 -7.22 -2.62 10.12
N GLN A 20 -8.05 -3.54 9.64
CA GLN A 20 -7.87 -4.13 8.31
C GLN A 20 -8.20 -3.14 7.20
N SER A 21 -9.18 -2.26 7.40
CA SER A 21 -9.43 -1.21 6.42
C SER A 21 -8.33 -0.15 6.46
N ASP A 22 -7.72 0.07 7.63
CA ASP A 22 -6.57 0.96 7.74
C ASP A 22 -5.36 0.40 6.99
N VAL A 23 -5.19 -0.92 7.00
CA VAL A 23 -4.11 -1.56 6.24
C VAL A 23 -4.31 -1.34 4.74
N TRP A 24 -5.55 -1.40 4.26
CA TRP A 24 -5.83 -1.06 2.86
C TRP A 24 -5.36 0.37 2.55
N SER A 25 -5.74 1.34 3.41
CA SER A 25 -5.35 2.74 3.20
C SER A 25 -3.84 2.91 3.26
N PHE A 26 -3.17 2.16 4.12
CA PHE A 26 -1.71 2.15 4.18
C PHE A 26 -1.10 1.73 2.84
N GLY A 27 -1.67 0.72 2.20
CA GLY A 27 -1.21 0.27 0.89
C GLY A 27 -1.32 1.38 -0.15
N VAL A 28 -2.42 2.14 -0.12
CA VAL A 28 -2.59 3.27 -1.03
C VAL A 28 -1.57 4.37 -0.74
N LEU A 29 -1.32 4.63 0.54
CA LEU A 29 -0.30 5.61 0.92
C LEU A 29 1.08 5.19 0.42
N LEU A 30 1.42 3.92 0.54
CA LEU A 30 2.68 3.40 0.03
C LEU A 30 2.77 3.61 -1.48
N TRP A 31 1.67 3.36 -2.19
CA TRP A 31 1.61 3.60 -3.62
C TRP A 31 1.87 5.07 -3.95
N GLU A 32 1.28 5.99 -3.15
CA GLU A 32 1.52 7.41 -3.35
C GLU A 32 2.98 7.78 -3.17
N ILE A 33 3.61 7.22 -2.16
CA ILE A 33 5.04 7.48 -1.91
C ILE A 33 5.86 7.01 -3.11
N LEU A 34 5.58 5.81 -3.60
CA LEU A 34 6.35 5.23 -4.71
C LEU A 34 6.11 5.94 -6.04
N THR A 35 4.99 6.63 -6.17
CA THR A 35 4.69 7.39 -7.39
C THR A 35 5.00 8.87 -7.24
N LEU A 36 5.60 9.25 -6.11
CA LEU A 36 5.95 10.65 -5.81
C LEU A 36 4.73 11.56 -5.80
N GLY A 37 3.65 11.07 -5.23
CA GLY A 37 2.46 11.88 -5.01
C GLY A 37 1.42 11.83 -6.12
N ALA A 38 1.44 10.80 -6.95
CA ALA A 38 0.43 10.67 -7.99
C ALA A 38 -0.95 10.46 -7.36
N LYS A 39 -1.98 10.94 -8.04
CA LYS A 39 -3.37 10.76 -7.59
C LYS A 39 -3.80 9.33 -7.87
N PRO A 40 -4.31 8.60 -6.86
CA PRO A 40 -4.80 7.25 -7.12
C PRO A 40 -5.97 7.27 -8.09
N TYR A 41 -5.97 6.32 -9.04
CA TYR A 41 -7.00 6.20 -10.07
C TYR A 41 -7.24 7.51 -10.83
N PRO A 42 -6.20 8.05 -11.49
CA PRO A 42 -6.26 9.45 -11.97
C PRO A 42 -7.31 9.72 -13.03
N ALA A 43 -7.71 8.72 -13.80
CA ALA A 43 -8.66 8.91 -14.87
C ALA A 43 -10.10 8.68 -14.46
N LYS A 44 -10.36 8.43 -13.17
CA LYS A 44 -11.68 8.07 -12.68
C LYS A 44 -12.25 9.13 -11.75
N SER A 45 -13.58 9.32 -11.82
CA SER A 45 -14.28 10.11 -10.80
C SER A 45 -14.39 9.30 -9.52
N ASN A 46 -14.80 9.94 -8.43
CA ASN A 46 -14.99 9.22 -7.16
C ASN A 46 -16.00 8.09 -7.30
N TRP A 47 -17.08 8.31 -8.04
CA TRP A 47 -18.08 7.26 -8.27
C TRP A 47 -17.46 6.09 -9.04
N GLU A 48 -16.68 6.40 -10.06
CA GLU A 48 -16.03 5.36 -10.85
C GLU A 48 -15.00 4.58 -10.03
N VAL A 49 -14.29 5.25 -9.12
CA VAL A 49 -13.35 4.58 -8.23
C VAL A 49 -14.09 3.58 -7.35
N LEU A 50 -15.21 3.99 -6.78
CA LEU A 50 -16.02 3.13 -5.93
C LEU A 50 -16.44 1.87 -6.67
N GLN A 51 -16.96 2.03 -7.89
CA GLN A 51 -17.39 0.89 -8.70
C GLN A 51 -16.20 -0.01 -9.08
N TYR A 52 -15.10 0.61 -9.46
CA TYR A 52 -13.91 -0.11 -9.90
C TYR A 52 -13.33 -0.98 -8.77
N VAL A 53 -13.19 -0.40 -7.58
CA VAL A 53 -12.62 -1.10 -6.43
C VAL A 53 -13.54 -2.24 -5.98
N ARG A 54 -14.85 -1.98 -5.94
CA ARG A 54 -15.83 -3.00 -5.54
C ARG A 54 -15.85 -4.16 -6.51
N ALA A 55 -15.59 -3.90 -7.78
CA ALA A 55 -15.55 -4.94 -8.80
C ALA A 55 -14.23 -5.70 -8.84
N GLY A 56 -13.28 -5.35 -7.98
CA GLY A 56 -12.00 -6.03 -7.90
C GLY A 56 -10.85 -5.28 -8.54
N GLY A 57 -11.09 -4.06 -9.03
CA GLY A 57 -10.03 -3.24 -9.62
C GLY A 57 -9.03 -2.76 -8.58
N ARG A 58 -7.79 -2.57 -8.99
CA ARG A 58 -6.70 -2.18 -8.10
C ARG A 58 -5.80 -1.18 -8.80
N LEU A 59 -4.99 -0.48 -7.99
CA LEU A 59 -3.96 0.40 -8.51
C LEU A 59 -2.88 -0.40 -9.21
N GLU A 60 -2.30 0.19 -10.23
CA GLU A 60 -1.23 -0.46 -11.00
C GLU A 60 0.09 -0.37 -10.25
N ARG A 61 0.97 -1.33 -10.54
CA ARG A 61 2.31 -1.31 -9.97
C ARG A 61 3.03 -0.04 -10.44
N PRO A 62 3.58 0.74 -9.50
CA PRO A 62 4.33 1.93 -9.88
C PRO A 62 5.56 1.56 -10.71
N SER A 63 5.86 2.39 -11.69
CA SER A 63 7.02 2.19 -12.56
C SER A 63 8.29 2.20 -11.70
N GLY A 64 9.13 1.19 -11.90
CA GLY A 64 10.40 1.11 -11.18
C GLY A 64 10.29 0.58 -9.76
N ALA A 65 9.09 0.30 -9.27
CA ALA A 65 8.94 -0.23 -7.91
C ALA A 65 9.47 -1.66 -7.85
N PRO A 66 10.19 -2.00 -6.76
CA PRO A 66 10.62 -3.38 -6.57
C PRO A 66 9.43 -4.32 -6.50
N GLU A 67 9.61 -5.52 -7.04
CA GLU A 67 8.56 -6.53 -7.05
C GLU A 67 8.02 -6.80 -5.65
N ARG A 68 8.89 -6.85 -4.65
CA ARG A 68 8.47 -7.19 -3.29
C ARG A 68 7.60 -6.12 -2.67
N LEU A 69 7.84 -4.84 -3.00
CA LEU A 69 6.96 -3.77 -2.54
C LEU A 69 5.59 -3.89 -3.19
N HIS A 70 5.55 -4.25 -4.47
CA HIS A 70 4.27 -4.47 -5.14
C HIS A 70 3.50 -5.61 -4.48
N VAL A 71 4.18 -6.69 -4.09
CA VAL A 71 3.53 -7.79 -3.40
C VAL A 71 2.93 -7.33 -2.08
N ILE A 72 3.65 -6.51 -1.32
CA ILE A 72 3.16 -5.97 -0.05
C ILE A 72 1.89 -5.14 -0.30
N MET A 73 1.94 -4.22 -1.26
CA MET A 73 0.78 -3.39 -1.58
C MET A 73 -0.41 -4.23 -1.99
N SER A 74 -0.19 -5.20 -2.87
CA SER A 74 -1.26 -6.05 -3.35
C SER A 74 -1.91 -6.84 -2.21
N SER A 75 -1.13 -7.28 -1.24
CA SER A 75 -1.67 -8.01 -0.11
C SER A 75 -2.52 -7.10 0.78
N CYS A 76 -2.17 -5.82 0.87
CA CYS A 76 -2.98 -4.84 1.60
C CYS A 76 -4.34 -4.63 0.95
N TRP A 77 -4.46 -4.95 -0.33
CA TRP A 77 -5.68 -4.74 -1.11
C TRP A 77 -6.48 -6.01 -1.38
N CYS A 78 -6.30 -7.04 -0.55
CA CYS A 78 -7.17 -8.21 -0.62
C CYS A 78 -8.60 -7.79 -0.36
N HIS A 79 -9.54 -8.36 -1.11
CA HIS A 79 -10.95 -8.00 -0.98
C HIS A 79 -11.45 -8.34 0.42
N VAL A 80 -11.11 -9.54 0.90
CA VAL A 80 -11.52 -9.99 2.23
C VAL A 80 -10.59 -9.35 3.27
N PRO A 81 -11.14 -8.58 4.21
CA PRO A 81 -10.28 -7.88 5.19
C PRO A 81 -9.36 -8.80 5.97
N ASP A 82 -9.85 -9.98 6.35
CA ASP A 82 -9.04 -10.90 7.15
C ASP A 82 -7.86 -11.48 6.39
N ASP A 83 -7.87 -11.39 5.07
CA ASP A 83 -6.77 -11.89 4.25
C ASP A 83 -5.64 -10.86 4.10
N ARG A 84 -5.85 -9.65 4.57
CA ARG A 84 -4.83 -8.61 4.51
C ARG A 84 -3.84 -8.81 5.64
N PRO A 85 -2.57 -8.42 5.45
CA PRO A 85 -1.59 -8.52 6.53
C PRO A 85 -1.92 -7.51 7.63
N SER A 86 -1.35 -7.73 8.81
CA SER A 86 -1.40 -6.75 9.88
C SER A 86 -0.39 -5.64 9.58
N PHE A 87 -0.54 -4.49 10.26
CA PHE A 87 0.48 -3.45 10.18
C PHE A 87 1.85 -3.97 10.58
N LYS A 88 1.89 -4.79 11.63
CA LYS A 88 3.15 -5.36 12.09
C LYS A 88 3.84 -6.14 10.99
N MET A 89 3.08 -6.97 10.27
CA MET A 89 3.65 -7.74 9.15
C MET A 89 4.14 -6.83 8.04
N CYS A 90 3.38 -5.79 7.71
CA CYS A 90 3.78 -4.83 6.69
C CYS A 90 5.10 -4.17 7.05
N VAL A 91 5.24 -3.73 8.30
CA VAL A 91 6.45 -3.08 8.78
C VAL A 91 7.63 -4.05 8.70
N GLN A 92 7.43 -5.29 9.14
CA GLN A 92 8.49 -6.29 9.12
C GLN A 92 8.96 -6.57 7.70
N GLU A 93 8.03 -6.69 6.75
CA GLU A 93 8.38 -6.94 5.36
C GLU A 93 9.16 -5.77 4.76
N ILE A 94 8.74 -4.56 5.06
CA ILE A 94 9.43 -3.37 4.56
C ILE A 94 10.82 -3.26 5.18
N GLU A 95 10.95 -3.54 6.47
CA GLU A 95 12.25 -3.53 7.13
C GLU A 95 13.19 -4.54 6.49
N CYS A 96 12.69 -5.74 6.19
CA CYS A 96 13.49 -6.76 5.52
C CYS A 96 14.00 -6.26 4.16
N LEU A 97 13.15 -5.56 3.42
CA LEU A 97 13.52 -5.00 2.13
C LEU A 97 14.63 -3.97 2.28
N VAL A 98 14.46 -3.07 3.25
CA VAL A 98 15.45 -2.01 3.48
C VAL A 98 16.78 -2.62 3.90
N GLU A 99 16.76 -3.57 4.79
CA GLU A 99 17.99 -4.22 5.25
C GLU A 99 18.68 -4.98 4.13
N SER A 100 17.92 -5.67 3.30
CA SER A 100 18.49 -6.37 2.15
C SER A 100 19.16 -5.41 1.19
N GLY A 101 18.47 -4.28 0.91
CA GLY A 101 19.02 -3.28 0.04
C GLY A 101 20.28 -2.66 0.60
N ASN A 102 20.26 -2.33 1.90
CA ASN A 102 21.42 -1.75 2.56
C ASN A 102 22.58 -2.74 2.61
N GLY A 103 22.29 -4.00 2.91
CA GLY A 103 23.31 -5.03 2.90
C GLY A 103 23.94 -5.22 1.55
N ALA A 104 23.15 -5.14 0.54
CA ALA A 104 23.65 -5.26 -0.83
C ALA A 104 24.53 -4.09 -1.21
N SER A 105 24.21 -2.95 -0.75
CA SER A 105 25.03 -1.80 -1.05
C SER A 105 26.24 -1.73 -0.18
N ASP A 106 26.53 -1.99 0.84
CA ASP A 106 27.37 -1.73 1.60
C ASP A 106 27.98 -1.49 1.80
N MET A 107 27.83 -1.57 1.87
CA MET A 107 28.10 -1.15 2.17
C MET A 107 28.29 -0.48 2.55
N SER A 108 28.49 -0.15 2.79
CA SER A 108 28.57 0.62 3.21
C SER A 108 28.39 1.14 3.87
N ASP A 109 28.43 1.38 4.16
CA ASP A 109 28.21 2.07 4.84
C ASP A 109 27.74 2.24 5.64
N GLY A 110 27.67 2.04 5.98
CA GLY A 110 27.15 2.23 6.85
C GLY A 110 26.53 2.88 7.29
N TYR A 111 26.46 3.26 7.13
CA TYR A 111 25.72 4.00 7.48
C TYR A 111 25.00 4.26 8.18
N ILE A 112 24.84 4.51 8.04
CA ILE A 112 24.12 4.90 8.64
C ILE A 112 23.18 4.59 9.27
N ARG A 113 23.13 4.32 9.56
CA ARG A 113 22.17 3.93 10.11
C ARG A 113 21.80 4.35 11.14
N TYR A 114 21.49 4.84 11.43
CA TYR A 114 21.20 5.31 12.50
C TYR A 114 20.76 4.49 13.42
N ASP A 115 21.00 3.98 13.56
CA ASP A 115 20.68 3.26 14.25
C ASP A 115 20.52 3.41 15.23
N GLY A 116 20.58 3.84 15.13
CA GLY A 116 20.41 4.17 16.21
C GLY A 116 20.12 4.06 16.28
#